data_68ff2c9bc3b3e67f485a5dca8c5b5488
#
_entry.id   68ff2c9bc3b3e67f485a5dca8c5b5488
#
_cell.length_a   1.000
_cell.length_b   1.000
_cell.length_c   1.000
_cell.angle_alpha   90.00
_cell.angle_beta   90.00
_cell.angle_gamma   90.00
#
_symmetry.space_group_name_H-M   'P 1'
#
loop_
_entity.id
_entity.type
_entity.pdbx_description
1 polymer ?
#
loop_
_entity_poly.entity_id
_entity_poly.type
_entity_poly.pdbx_seq_one_letter_code
_entity_poly.pdbx_strand_id
1 'polypeptide(L)'
;INVKTLRTASQGIITIDPGFKNTGSCESAITFLDGEKGILRYRGYSIEELANKASFLEVAYALIFGDLPSNEQLDKFHSDIKSKSVVDEDVKKIIDAFPKNAHPMGILSSLTSALVAFNPSSVNVDSEEEMYRAIVKIMGKFPVLVAWAMRKIEGLPLNYGSSSLGYIENVMKMMFEKPNEEFIINPIIKSALDKLLILHADHEQNCSTSTVRIVGSSHAGLFASISAGISAL
;
A
#
# COMPACT_ATOMS: atom_id res chain seq x y z
N ILE A 1 29.65 -9.35 -0.50
CA ILE A 1 30.06 -10.66 -1.07
C ILE A 1 28.86 -11.26 -1.79
N ASN A 2 28.99 -11.58 -3.07
CA ASN A 2 27.93 -12.27 -3.80
C ASN A 2 27.91 -13.75 -3.40
N VAL A 3 26.84 -14.13 -2.63
CA VAL A 3 26.70 -15.51 -2.10
C VAL A 3 26.55 -16.59 -3.19
N LYS A 4 26.13 -16.23 -4.42
CA LYS A 4 26.09 -17.18 -5.54
C LYS A 4 27.47 -17.76 -5.84
N THR A 5 28.54 -16.96 -5.68
CA THR A 5 29.92 -17.42 -5.94
C THR A 5 30.40 -18.37 -4.85
N LEU A 6 29.93 -18.27 -3.62
CA LEU A 6 30.30 -19.18 -2.53
C LEU A 6 29.71 -20.57 -2.77
N ARG A 7 28.51 -20.67 -3.27
CA ARG A 7 27.85 -21.97 -3.55
C ARG A 7 28.49 -22.71 -4.71
N THR A 8 28.98 -22.01 -5.72
CA THR A 8 29.62 -22.61 -6.90
C THR A 8 31.07 -22.97 -6.65
N ALA A 9 31.77 -22.21 -5.81
CA ALA A 9 33.21 -22.40 -5.56
C ALA A 9 33.55 -23.43 -4.46
N SER A 10 32.59 -23.86 -3.63
CA SER A 10 32.88 -24.52 -2.36
C SER A 10 31.89 -25.59 -1.91
N GLN A 11 31.43 -26.43 -2.80
CA GLN A 11 30.63 -27.62 -2.42
C GLN A 11 29.52 -27.38 -1.35
N GLY A 12 28.86 -26.20 -1.37
CA GLY A 12 27.69 -25.97 -0.55
C GLY A 12 27.90 -25.16 0.74
N ILE A 13 28.93 -24.32 0.82
CA ILE A 13 29.00 -23.33 1.92
C ILE A 13 27.81 -22.40 1.89
N ILE A 14 27.14 -22.26 3.05
CA ILE A 14 26.05 -21.33 3.28
C ILE A 14 26.47 -20.32 4.36
N THR A 15 25.83 -19.16 4.37
CA THR A 15 25.98 -18.16 5.42
C THR A 15 24.84 -18.29 6.42
N ILE A 16 25.13 -18.09 7.71
CA ILE A 16 24.14 -17.96 8.77
C ILE A 16 24.15 -16.50 9.22
N ASP A 17 23.02 -15.82 9.04
CA ASP A 17 22.83 -14.43 9.47
C ASP A 17 21.47 -14.32 10.17
N PRO A 18 21.42 -14.45 11.51
CA PRO A 18 20.16 -14.41 12.26
C PRO A 18 19.45 -13.08 12.04
N GLY A 19 18.19 -13.16 11.55
CA GLY A 19 17.36 -11.99 11.25
C GLY A 19 17.82 -11.20 10.02
N PHE A 20 18.73 -11.75 9.20
CA PHE A 20 19.24 -11.11 7.97
C PHE A 20 19.87 -9.73 8.19
N LYS A 21 20.41 -9.47 9.38
CA LYS A 21 20.94 -8.17 9.79
C LYS A 21 22.07 -7.64 8.91
N ASN A 22 22.91 -8.56 8.38
CA ASN A 22 24.05 -8.22 7.54
C ASN A 22 23.92 -8.78 6.12
N THR A 23 22.73 -9.24 5.74
CA THR A 23 22.46 -9.82 4.42
C THR A 23 21.65 -8.86 3.57
N GLY A 24 22.25 -8.32 2.52
CA GLY A 24 21.51 -7.58 1.48
C GLY A 24 20.63 -8.53 0.67
N SER A 25 19.32 -8.36 0.69
CA SER A 25 18.39 -9.22 -0.04
C SER A 25 18.17 -8.80 -1.49
N CYS A 26 18.42 -7.53 -1.81
CA CYS A 26 18.37 -6.98 -3.17
C CYS A 26 19.12 -5.64 -3.26
N GLU A 27 19.32 -5.21 -4.50
CA GLU A 27 19.61 -3.82 -4.83
C GLU A 27 18.28 -3.10 -5.15
N SER A 28 18.13 -1.86 -4.70
CA SER A 28 16.93 -1.05 -4.93
C SER A 28 17.30 0.41 -5.21
N ALA A 29 16.65 1.00 -6.19
CA ALA A 29 16.72 2.42 -6.51
C ALA A 29 15.49 3.20 -6.04
N ILE A 30 14.65 2.61 -5.19
CA ILE A 30 13.39 3.22 -4.73
C ILE A 30 13.67 4.25 -3.66
N THR A 31 14.32 3.84 -2.57
CA THR A 31 14.51 4.67 -1.38
C THR A 31 15.98 4.70 -0.96
N PHE A 32 16.44 5.89 -0.59
CA PHE A 32 17.71 6.10 0.10
C PHE A 32 17.43 6.67 1.49
N LEU A 33 17.88 5.97 2.51
CA LEU A 33 17.75 6.37 3.91
C LEU A 33 19.12 6.43 4.59
N ASP A 34 19.44 7.57 5.18
CA ASP A 34 20.59 7.73 6.09
C ASP A 34 20.08 8.30 7.41
N GLY A 35 19.81 7.40 8.36
CA GLY A 35 19.23 7.78 9.67
C GLY A 35 20.17 8.60 10.53
N GLU A 36 21.50 8.48 10.34
CA GLU A 36 22.49 9.27 11.11
C GLU A 36 22.49 10.73 10.65
N LYS A 37 22.31 10.95 9.35
CA LYS A 37 22.27 12.30 8.76
C LYS A 37 20.86 12.86 8.64
N GLY A 38 19.81 12.06 8.95
CA GLY A 38 18.43 12.47 8.79
C GLY A 38 18.04 12.68 7.32
N ILE A 39 18.59 11.88 6.41
CA ILE A 39 18.32 11.99 4.97
C ILE A 39 17.37 10.87 4.54
N LEU A 40 16.26 11.26 3.89
CA LEU A 40 15.34 10.34 3.21
C LEU A 40 15.08 10.85 1.79
N ARG A 41 15.20 9.96 0.81
CA ARG A 41 14.92 10.27 -0.60
C ARG A 41 14.11 9.16 -1.23
N TYR A 42 13.11 9.52 -2.02
CA TYR A 42 12.36 8.60 -2.87
C TYR A 42 12.72 8.86 -4.34
N ARG A 43 13.21 7.86 -5.05
CA ARG A 43 13.66 7.97 -6.45
C ARG A 43 14.62 9.14 -6.70
N GLY A 44 15.40 9.52 -5.68
CA GLY A 44 16.34 10.64 -5.75
C GLY A 44 15.78 11.98 -5.27
N TYR A 45 14.47 12.16 -5.20
CA TYR A 45 13.81 13.36 -4.67
C TYR A 45 13.92 13.41 -3.14
N SER A 46 14.21 14.59 -2.57
CA SER A 46 14.24 14.71 -1.12
C SER A 46 12.85 14.64 -0.52
N ILE A 47 12.74 14.07 0.68
CA ILE A 47 11.44 13.92 1.37
C ILE A 47 10.82 15.28 1.70
N GLU A 48 11.65 16.28 2.02
CA GLU A 48 11.20 17.65 2.30
C GLU A 48 10.56 18.29 1.06
N GLU A 49 11.13 18.04 -0.12
CA GLU A 49 10.59 18.54 -1.36
C GLU A 49 9.26 17.86 -1.70
N LEU A 50 9.22 16.53 -1.63
CA LEU A 50 8.00 15.75 -1.89
C LEU A 50 6.88 16.12 -0.92
N ALA A 51 7.13 16.19 0.38
CA ALA A 51 6.12 16.52 1.38
C ALA A 51 5.57 17.97 1.25
N ASN A 52 6.34 18.89 0.66
CA ASN A 52 5.90 20.27 0.50
C ASN A 52 5.28 20.58 -0.86
N LYS A 53 5.63 19.85 -1.93
CA LYS A 53 5.25 20.20 -3.30
C LYS A 53 4.42 19.13 -4.01
N ALA A 54 4.48 17.86 -3.58
CA ALA A 54 3.78 16.76 -4.21
C ALA A 54 2.57 16.32 -3.40
N SER A 55 1.60 15.70 -4.04
CA SER A 55 0.51 14.95 -3.43
C SER A 55 0.92 13.49 -3.19
N PHE A 56 0.20 12.79 -2.31
CA PHE A 56 0.44 11.37 -2.07
C PHE A 56 0.35 10.52 -3.36
N LEU A 57 -0.58 10.82 -4.25
CA LEU A 57 -0.71 10.06 -5.51
C LEU A 57 0.47 10.29 -6.46
N GLU A 58 1.05 11.49 -6.51
CA GLU A 58 2.28 11.75 -7.28
C GLU A 58 3.45 10.96 -6.72
N VAL A 59 3.59 10.93 -5.39
CA VAL A 59 4.65 10.15 -4.72
C VAL A 59 4.43 8.65 -4.91
N ALA A 60 3.19 8.16 -4.77
CA ALA A 60 2.86 6.76 -5.03
C ALA A 60 3.19 6.37 -6.47
N TYR A 61 2.86 7.23 -7.44
CA TYR A 61 3.23 7.02 -8.83
C TYR A 61 4.76 6.93 -9.00
N ALA A 62 5.50 7.88 -8.43
CA ALA A 62 6.96 7.90 -8.52
C ALA A 62 7.59 6.63 -7.92
N LEU A 63 7.13 6.19 -6.75
CA LEU A 63 7.64 4.96 -6.11
C LEU A 63 7.39 3.72 -6.99
N ILE A 64 6.22 3.63 -7.62
CA ILE A 64 5.82 2.47 -8.43
C ILE A 64 6.50 2.49 -9.80
N PHE A 65 6.47 3.63 -10.51
CA PHE A 65 6.88 3.72 -11.91
C PHE A 65 8.27 4.33 -12.14
N GLY A 66 8.88 4.92 -11.11
CA GLY A 66 10.29 5.33 -11.15
C GLY A 66 10.53 6.84 -11.20
N ASP A 67 9.54 7.65 -11.61
CA ASP A 67 9.64 9.10 -11.68
C ASP A 67 8.30 9.77 -11.39
N LEU A 68 8.31 11.07 -11.10
CA LEU A 68 7.08 11.86 -10.91
C LEU A 68 6.26 11.89 -12.20
N PRO A 69 4.92 11.81 -12.09
CA PRO A 69 4.05 11.78 -13.26
C PRO A 69 3.97 13.15 -13.96
N SER A 70 3.75 13.16 -15.26
CA SER A 70 3.17 14.32 -15.93
C SER A 70 1.71 14.52 -15.49
N ASN A 71 1.14 15.70 -15.75
CA ASN A 71 -0.27 15.96 -15.43
C ASN A 71 -1.21 14.93 -16.07
N GLU A 72 -0.97 14.57 -17.33
CA GLU A 72 -1.77 13.56 -18.04
C GLU A 72 -1.65 12.16 -17.41
N GLN A 73 -0.45 11.79 -16.99
CA GLN A 73 -0.21 10.52 -16.30
C GLN A 73 -0.88 10.49 -14.93
N LEU A 74 -0.82 11.59 -14.18
CA LEU A 74 -1.47 11.71 -12.88
C LEU A 74 -3.00 11.63 -13.01
N ASP A 75 -3.57 12.37 -13.95
CA ASP A 75 -5.02 12.38 -14.20
C ASP A 75 -5.52 10.98 -14.60
N LYS A 76 -4.77 10.30 -15.48
CA LYS A 76 -5.08 8.91 -15.86
C LYS A 76 -4.98 7.98 -14.66
N PHE A 77 -3.91 8.03 -13.89
CA PHE A 77 -3.69 7.18 -12.71
C PHE A 77 -4.79 7.39 -11.67
N HIS A 78 -5.13 8.65 -11.38
CA HIS A 78 -6.22 8.99 -10.46
C HIS A 78 -7.58 8.46 -10.96
N SER A 79 -7.89 8.65 -12.25
CA SER A 79 -9.12 8.15 -12.86
C SER A 79 -9.21 6.63 -12.80
N ASP A 80 -8.11 5.94 -13.11
CA ASP A 80 -8.04 4.48 -13.08
C ASP A 80 -8.26 3.94 -11.65
N ILE A 81 -7.59 4.51 -10.64
CA ILE A 81 -7.78 4.17 -9.23
C ILE A 81 -9.23 4.37 -8.81
N LYS A 82 -9.79 5.53 -9.12
CA LYS A 82 -11.18 5.88 -8.79
C LYS A 82 -12.17 4.91 -9.42
N SER A 83 -11.96 4.50 -10.68
CA SER A 83 -12.81 3.53 -11.37
C SER A 83 -12.82 2.15 -10.71
N LYS A 84 -11.82 1.83 -9.88
CA LYS A 84 -11.64 0.54 -9.19
C LYS A 84 -11.88 0.60 -7.69
N SER A 85 -12.39 1.71 -7.16
CA SER A 85 -12.63 1.89 -5.73
C SER A 85 -13.84 1.11 -5.18
N VAL A 86 -14.71 0.63 -6.05
CA VAL A 86 -15.89 -0.15 -5.61
C VAL A 86 -15.45 -1.53 -5.10
N VAL A 87 -15.80 -1.82 -3.85
CA VAL A 87 -15.62 -3.13 -3.21
C VAL A 87 -16.89 -3.94 -3.35
N ASP A 88 -16.76 -5.24 -3.60
CA ASP A 88 -17.88 -6.16 -3.73
C ASP A 88 -18.72 -6.21 -2.43
N GLU A 89 -20.05 -6.22 -2.56
CA GLU A 89 -20.97 -6.22 -1.41
C GLU A 89 -20.79 -7.46 -0.52
N ASP A 90 -20.35 -8.59 -1.07
CA ASP A 90 -20.11 -9.80 -0.28
C ASP A 90 -18.93 -9.66 0.69
N VAL A 91 -18.03 -8.71 0.48
CA VAL A 91 -16.94 -8.39 1.42
C VAL A 91 -17.51 -7.88 2.76
N LYS A 92 -18.70 -7.28 2.77
CA LYS A 92 -19.39 -6.87 4.01
C LYS A 92 -19.68 -8.07 4.91
N LYS A 93 -20.05 -9.21 4.33
CA LYS A 93 -20.32 -10.43 5.11
C LYS A 93 -19.08 -10.89 5.87
N ILE A 94 -17.89 -10.72 5.24
CA ILE A 94 -16.62 -11.02 5.87
C ILE A 94 -16.34 -10.06 7.01
N ILE A 95 -16.53 -8.75 6.81
CA ILE A 95 -16.40 -7.74 7.86
C ILE A 95 -17.34 -8.01 9.02
N ASP A 96 -18.59 -8.35 8.74
CA ASP A 96 -19.60 -8.57 9.76
C ASP A 96 -19.29 -9.78 10.66
N ALA A 97 -18.53 -10.75 10.15
CA ALA A 97 -18.09 -11.92 10.91
C ALA A 97 -17.02 -11.60 11.96
N PHE A 98 -16.29 -10.49 11.86
CA PHE A 98 -15.29 -10.12 12.85
C PHE A 98 -15.91 -9.64 14.16
N PRO A 99 -15.35 -10.03 15.32
CA PRO A 99 -15.77 -9.48 16.61
C PRO A 99 -15.40 -7.99 16.70
N LYS A 100 -16.16 -7.22 17.51
CA LYS A 100 -15.96 -5.79 17.68
C LYS A 100 -14.57 -5.39 18.23
N ASN A 101 -13.93 -6.28 18.97
CA ASN A 101 -12.60 -6.07 19.54
C ASN A 101 -11.47 -6.68 18.68
N ALA A 102 -11.75 -7.05 17.44
CA ALA A 102 -10.71 -7.56 16.54
C ALA A 102 -9.67 -6.46 16.27
N HIS A 103 -8.39 -6.88 16.19
CA HIS A 103 -7.32 -5.94 15.84
C HIS A 103 -7.50 -5.43 14.40
N PRO A 104 -7.43 -4.11 14.13
CA PRO A 104 -7.72 -3.56 12.82
C PRO A 104 -6.82 -4.11 11.72
N MET A 105 -5.56 -4.41 12.03
CA MET A 105 -4.63 -4.98 11.05
C MET A 105 -4.99 -6.43 10.69
N GLY A 106 -5.53 -7.20 11.63
CA GLY A 106 -6.05 -8.55 11.37
C GLY A 106 -7.27 -8.52 10.43
N ILE A 107 -8.18 -7.58 10.65
CA ILE A 107 -9.31 -7.34 9.74
C ILE A 107 -8.78 -6.98 8.35
N LEU A 108 -7.88 -5.99 8.27
CA LEU A 108 -7.37 -5.46 7.01
C LEU A 108 -6.60 -6.51 6.21
N SER A 109 -5.74 -7.29 6.85
CA SER A 109 -5.02 -8.40 6.22
C SER A 109 -5.99 -9.45 5.66
N SER A 110 -6.98 -9.86 6.44
CA SER A 110 -7.98 -10.83 6.02
C SER A 110 -8.83 -10.34 4.85
N LEU A 111 -9.28 -9.09 4.89
CA LEU A 111 -10.04 -8.48 3.80
C LEU A 111 -9.22 -8.35 2.53
N THR A 112 -7.93 -7.94 2.64
CA THR A 112 -7.02 -7.85 1.51
C THR A 112 -6.79 -9.21 0.87
N SER A 113 -6.62 -10.26 1.69
CA SER A 113 -6.52 -11.64 1.19
C SER A 113 -7.80 -12.09 0.48
N ALA A 114 -8.97 -11.78 1.05
CA ALA A 114 -10.25 -12.12 0.45
C ALA A 114 -10.45 -11.50 -0.95
N LEU A 115 -9.85 -10.31 -1.21
CA LEU A 115 -9.93 -9.67 -2.53
C LEU A 115 -9.39 -10.54 -3.67
N VAL A 116 -8.53 -11.53 -3.39
CA VAL A 116 -8.05 -12.49 -4.39
C VAL A 116 -9.24 -13.22 -5.04
N ALA A 117 -10.20 -13.67 -4.22
CA ALA A 117 -11.39 -14.38 -4.72
C ALA A 117 -12.30 -13.51 -5.59
N PHE A 118 -12.36 -12.21 -5.30
CA PHE A 118 -13.16 -11.24 -6.05
C PHE A 118 -12.42 -10.65 -7.27
N ASN A 119 -11.13 -10.96 -7.44
CA ASN A 119 -10.30 -10.42 -8.52
C ASN A 119 -9.40 -11.51 -9.14
N PRO A 120 -9.96 -12.57 -9.72
CA PRO A 120 -9.18 -13.73 -10.21
C PRO A 120 -8.15 -13.38 -11.29
N SER A 121 -8.38 -12.30 -12.07
CA SER A 121 -7.44 -11.84 -13.11
C SER A 121 -6.22 -11.09 -12.55
N SER A 122 -6.12 -10.84 -11.24
CA SER A 122 -5.00 -10.12 -10.63
C SER A 122 -3.91 -11.05 -10.07
N VAL A 123 -3.90 -12.30 -10.49
CA VAL A 123 -2.93 -13.31 -10.04
C VAL A 123 -1.69 -13.35 -10.94
N ASN A 124 -1.82 -12.97 -12.22
CA ASN A 124 -0.68 -12.98 -13.14
C ASN A 124 0.24 -11.76 -12.89
N VAL A 125 1.45 -12.04 -12.43
CA VAL A 125 2.48 -11.04 -12.13
C VAL A 125 3.49 -10.84 -13.26
N ASP A 126 3.42 -11.63 -14.33
CA ASP A 126 4.38 -11.60 -15.44
C ASP A 126 3.97 -10.60 -16.55
N SER A 127 2.71 -10.12 -16.53
CA SER A 127 2.19 -9.12 -17.45
C SER A 127 2.19 -7.73 -16.82
N GLU A 128 2.91 -6.78 -17.40
CA GLU A 128 2.92 -5.38 -16.94
C GLU A 128 1.52 -4.76 -16.93
N GLU A 129 0.68 -5.10 -17.92
CA GLU A 129 -0.69 -4.61 -17.99
C GLU A 129 -1.56 -5.16 -16.85
N GLU A 130 -1.45 -6.45 -16.56
CA GLU A 130 -2.20 -7.07 -15.46
C GLU A 130 -1.67 -6.60 -14.10
N MET A 131 -0.36 -6.39 -13.97
CA MET A 131 0.24 -5.79 -12.79
C MET A 131 -0.26 -4.36 -12.58
N TYR A 132 -0.29 -3.52 -13.61
CA TYR A 132 -0.90 -2.19 -13.53
C TYR A 132 -2.36 -2.24 -13.08
N ARG A 133 -3.16 -3.15 -13.66
CA ARG A 133 -4.56 -3.36 -13.27
C ARG A 133 -4.69 -3.78 -11.80
N ALA A 134 -3.79 -4.64 -11.31
CA ALA A 134 -3.77 -5.05 -9.91
C ALA A 134 -3.40 -3.90 -8.97
N ILE A 135 -2.41 -3.08 -9.35
CA ILE A 135 -2.00 -1.88 -8.62
C ILE A 135 -3.17 -0.90 -8.46
N VAL A 136 -3.81 -0.50 -9.56
CA VAL A 136 -4.92 0.47 -9.49
C VAL A 136 -6.14 -0.10 -8.74
N LYS A 137 -6.37 -1.41 -8.81
CA LYS A 137 -7.42 -2.07 -8.00
C LYS A 137 -7.12 -1.98 -6.51
N ILE A 138 -5.89 -2.31 -6.09
CA ILE A 138 -5.56 -2.27 -4.66
C ILE A 138 -5.52 -0.84 -4.16
N MET A 139 -4.95 0.10 -4.91
CA MET A 139 -4.94 1.51 -4.56
C MET A 139 -6.36 2.09 -4.43
N GLY A 140 -7.31 1.62 -5.24
CA GLY A 140 -8.70 2.05 -5.15
C GLY A 140 -9.48 1.40 -4.00
N LYS A 141 -9.30 0.09 -3.79
CA LYS A 141 -10.07 -0.68 -2.81
C LYS A 141 -9.54 -0.58 -1.39
N PHE A 142 -8.22 -0.48 -1.21
CA PHE A 142 -7.58 -0.49 0.09
C PHE A 142 -8.08 0.62 1.03
N PRO A 143 -8.23 1.89 0.60
CA PRO A 143 -8.82 2.93 1.44
C PRO A 143 -10.23 2.61 1.92
N VAL A 144 -11.04 1.95 1.09
CA VAL A 144 -12.38 1.51 1.46
C VAL A 144 -12.31 0.44 2.56
N LEU A 145 -11.42 -0.54 2.41
CA LEU A 145 -11.22 -1.57 3.43
C LEU A 145 -10.73 -1.00 4.77
N VAL A 146 -9.82 -0.03 4.73
CA VAL A 146 -9.34 0.69 5.93
C VAL A 146 -10.50 1.40 6.62
N ALA A 147 -11.27 2.18 5.86
CA ALA A 147 -12.42 2.91 6.39
C ALA A 147 -13.48 1.95 6.96
N TRP A 148 -13.78 0.87 6.27
CA TRP A 148 -14.76 -0.12 6.72
C TRP A 148 -14.28 -0.87 7.97
N ALA A 149 -13.00 -1.23 8.07
CA ALA A 149 -12.42 -1.85 9.26
C ALA A 149 -12.53 -0.92 10.49
N MET A 150 -12.17 0.36 10.33
CA MET A 150 -12.31 1.37 11.38
C MET A 150 -13.78 1.53 11.80
N ARG A 151 -14.69 1.70 10.83
CA ARG A 151 -16.12 1.89 11.11
C ARG A 151 -16.77 0.67 11.79
N LYS A 152 -16.31 -0.53 11.46
CA LYS A 152 -16.73 -1.76 12.14
C LYS A 152 -16.36 -1.74 13.62
N ILE A 153 -15.14 -1.33 13.96
CA ILE A 153 -14.65 -1.23 15.34
C ILE A 153 -15.41 -0.16 16.11
N GLU A 154 -15.64 1.00 15.49
CA GLU A 154 -16.40 2.12 16.07
C GLU A 154 -17.91 1.87 16.14
N GLY A 155 -18.43 0.81 15.52
CA GLY A 155 -19.85 0.52 15.45
C GLY A 155 -20.64 1.48 14.55
N LEU A 156 -19.98 2.10 13.59
CA LEU A 156 -20.58 3.00 12.61
C LEU A 156 -21.01 2.24 11.34
N PRO A 157 -22.06 2.70 10.64
CA PRO A 157 -22.46 2.11 9.36
C PRO A 157 -21.35 2.29 8.33
N LEU A 158 -21.19 1.31 7.42
CA LEU A 158 -20.18 1.39 6.36
C LEU A 158 -20.47 2.57 5.42
N ASN A 159 -19.40 3.24 4.96
CA ASN A 159 -19.48 4.40 4.06
C ASN A 159 -18.69 4.09 2.78
N TYR A 160 -19.26 4.42 1.63
CA TYR A 160 -18.69 4.17 0.29
C TYR A 160 -17.95 5.38 -0.29
N GLY A 161 -17.97 6.50 0.42
CA GLY A 161 -17.37 7.74 -0.06
C GLY A 161 -18.20 8.44 -1.13
N SER A 162 -17.54 9.22 -1.96
CA SER A 162 -18.13 9.99 -3.05
C SER A 162 -17.22 10.02 -4.27
N SER A 163 -17.82 9.83 -5.43
CA SER A 163 -17.10 9.94 -6.70
C SER A 163 -16.72 11.38 -7.09
N SER A 164 -17.20 12.40 -6.38
CA SER A 164 -16.85 13.80 -6.64
C SER A 164 -15.60 14.28 -5.90
N LEU A 165 -15.10 13.51 -4.94
CA LEU A 165 -13.98 13.88 -4.08
C LEU A 165 -12.64 13.37 -4.62
N GLY A 166 -11.56 14.08 -4.27
CA GLY A 166 -10.20 13.63 -4.45
C GLY A 166 -9.84 12.43 -3.55
N TYR A 167 -8.70 11.82 -3.78
CA TYR A 167 -8.30 10.57 -3.09
C TYR A 167 -8.30 10.71 -1.56
N ILE A 168 -7.56 11.67 -1.02
CA ILE A 168 -7.45 11.88 0.43
C ILE A 168 -8.77 12.35 1.04
N GLU A 169 -9.47 13.25 0.36
CA GLU A 169 -10.78 13.75 0.77
C GLU A 169 -11.80 12.62 0.91
N ASN A 170 -11.76 11.68 -0.04
CA ASN A 170 -12.64 10.53 -0.03
C ASN A 170 -12.31 9.57 1.13
N VAL A 171 -11.01 9.34 1.40
CA VAL A 171 -10.57 8.57 2.58
C VAL A 171 -11.12 9.20 3.86
N MET A 172 -10.94 10.52 4.03
CA MET A 172 -11.43 11.24 5.21
C MET A 172 -12.95 11.12 5.35
N LYS A 173 -13.69 11.30 4.25
CA LYS A 173 -15.14 11.15 4.25
C LYS A 173 -15.55 9.75 4.66
N MET A 174 -14.99 8.72 4.04
CA MET A 174 -15.32 7.33 4.36
C MET A 174 -15.04 6.97 5.82
N MET A 175 -13.96 7.50 6.40
CA MET A 175 -13.59 7.21 7.79
C MET A 175 -14.44 7.98 8.80
N PHE A 176 -14.63 9.29 8.61
CA PHE A 176 -15.04 10.20 9.67
C PHE A 176 -16.44 10.78 9.53
N GLU A 177 -17.11 10.64 8.37
CA GLU A 177 -18.48 11.10 8.23
C GLU A 177 -19.42 10.32 9.15
N LYS A 178 -20.17 11.04 9.98
CA LYS A 178 -21.18 10.44 10.85
C LYS A 178 -22.56 10.47 10.21
N PRO A 179 -23.44 9.51 10.53
CA PRO A 179 -24.81 9.55 10.08
C PRO A 179 -25.52 10.85 10.51
N ASN A 180 -26.21 11.48 9.59
CA ASN A 180 -27.01 12.71 9.80
C ASN A 180 -26.17 13.96 10.15
N GLU A 181 -24.86 13.93 9.98
CA GLU A 181 -23.97 15.09 10.10
C GLU A 181 -23.37 15.42 8.73
N GLU A 182 -23.32 16.71 8.38
CA GLU A 182 -22.58 17.14 7.19
C GLU A 182 -21.07 17.01 7.43
N PHE A 183 -20.38 16.28 6.54
CA PHE A 183 -18.94 16.14 6.63
C PHE A 183 -18.24 17.26 5.85
N ILE A 184 -17.68 18.21 6.59
CA ILE A 184 -16.91 19.33 6.05
C ILE A 184 -15.43 18.98 6.09
N ILE A 185 -14.79 18.94 4.91
CA ILE A 185 -13.36 18.66 4.79
C ILE A 185 -12.56 19.86 5.28
N ASN A 186 -11.80 19.66 6.34
CA ASN A 186 -10.85 20.65 6.81
C ASN A 186 -9.56 20.59 5.95
N PRO A 187 -9.20 21.67 5.21
CA PRO A 187 -8.05 21.64 4.31
C PRO A 187 -6.70 21.45 5.03
N ILE A 188 -6.59 21.88 6.28
CA ILE A 188 -5.39 21.71 7.11
C ILE A 188 -5.22 20.21 7.44
N ILE A 189 -6.29 19.56 7.89
CA ILE A 189 -6.27 18.13 8.23
C ILE A 189 -6.03 17.29 6.96
N LYS A 190 -6.67 17.64 5.84
CA LYS A 190 -6.41 16.99 4.54
C LYS A 190 -4.93 17.08 4.17
N SER A 191 -4.33 18.27 4.24
CA SER A 191 -2.92 18.48 3.92
C SER A 191 -1.99 17.74 4.88
N ALA A 192 -2.33 17.68 6.17
CA ALA A 192 -1.57 16.92 7.15
C ALA A 192 -1.59 15.41 6.86
N LEU A 193 -2.77 14.87 6.54
CA LEU A 193 -2.92 13.45 6.20
C LEU A 193 -2.15 13.09 4.92
N ASP A 194 -2.24 13.94 3.90
CA ASP A 194 -1.50 13.76 2.64
C ASP A 194 0.02 13.67 2.91
N LYS A 195 0.56 14.61 3.68
CA LYS A 195 1.97 14.62 4.09
C LYS A 195 2.34 13.39 4.93
N LEU A 196 1.50 12.99 5.87
CA LEU A 196 1.75 11.79 6.69
C LEU A 196 1.83 10.53 5.81
N LEU A 197 0.98 10.39 4.82
CA LEU A 197 1.05 9.26 3.88
C LEU A 197 2.32 9.29 3.04
N ILE A 198 2.77 10.48 2.59
CA ILE A 198 4.05 10.65 1.88
C ILE A 198 5.22 10.22 2.78
N LEU A 199 5.26 10.74 4.02
CA LEU A 199 6.35 10.45 4.96
C LEU A 199 6.44 8.98 5.35
N HIS A 200 5.34 8.22 5.27
CA HIS A 200 5.28 6.80 5.61
C HIS A 200 5.22 5.87 4.40
N ALA A 201 5.40 6.40 3.18
CA ALA A 201 5.18 5.62 1.97
C ALA A 201 6.19 4.49 1.79
N ASP A 202 7.46 4.70 2.14
CA ASP A 202 8.49 3.66 2.09
C ASP A 202 9.64 3.95 3.10
N HIS A 203 10.15 2.89 3.72
CA HIS A 203 11.31 2.92 4.61
C HIS A 203 12.26 1.74 4.33
N GLU A 204 12.61 1.54 3.06
CA GLU A 204 13.52 0.49 2.59
C GLU A 204 13.00 -0.96 2.81
N GLN A 205 13.94 -1.87 3.09
CA GLN A 205 13.69 -3.31 3.25
C GLN A 205 13.27 -3.67 4.68
N ASN A 206 12.19 -3.09 5.17
CA ASN A 206 11.57 -3.48 6.44
C ASN A 206 10.94 -4.89 6.36
N CYS A 207 10.39 -5.37 7.49
CA CYS A 207 9.81 -6.71 7.59
C CYS A 207 8.66 -6.91 6.59
N SER A 208 7.76 -5.94 6.45
CA SER A 208 6.62 -6.04 5.52
C SER A 208 7.08 -6.04 4.06
N THR A 209 8.02 -5.17 3.66
CA THR A 209 8.59 -5.16 2.31
C THR A 209 9.26 -6.50 1.99
N SER A 210 10.08 -7.01 2.92
CA SER A 210 10.75 -8.31 2.76
C SER A 210 9.73 -9.45 2.63
N THR A 211 8.66 -9.44 3.41
CA THR A 211 7.58 -10.43 3.36
C THR A 211 6.85 -10.38 2.00
N VAL A 212 6.47 -9.20 1.53
CA VAL A 212 5.83 -9.02 0.21
C VAL A 212 6.72 -9.60 -0.89
N ARG A 213 8.03 -9.34 -0.85
CA ARG A 213 8.97 -9.86 -1.84
C ARG A 213 9.14 -11.37 -1.79
N ILE A 214 9.22 -11.96 -0.59
CA ILE A 214 9.34 -13.40 -0.41
C ILE A 214 8.08 -14.10 -0.94
N VAL A 215 6.90 -13.64 -0.55
CA VAL A 215 5.63 -14.20 -1.04
C VAL A 215 5.48 -13.97 -2.54
N GLY A 216 5.80 -12.78 -3.05
CA GLY A 216 5.78 -12.47 -4.48
C GLY A 216 6.70 -13.36 -5.31
N SER A 217 7.84 -13.81 -4.75
CA SER A 217 8.78 -14.71 -5.43
C SER A 217 8.20 -16.10 -5.74
N SER A 218 7.09 -16.46 -5.11
CA SER A 218 6.34 -17.70 -5.43
C SER A 218 5.30 -17.50 -6.54
N HIS A 219 5.29 -16.36 -7.22
CA HIS A 219 4.27 -15.94 -8.19
C HIS A 219 2.85 -15.85 -7.58
N ALA A 220 2.76 -15.68 -6.26
CA ALA A 220 1.50 -15.28 -5.62
C ALA A 220 1.10 -13.89 -6.14
N GLY A 221 -0.15 -13.69 -6.46
CA GLY A 221 -0.64 -12.41 -6.97
C GLY A 221 -0.45 -11.25 -5.98
N LEU A 222 -0.55 -10.02 -6.47
CA LEU A 222 -0.27 -8.81 -5.70
C LEU A 222 -1.10 -8.72 -4.40
N PHE A 223 -2.39 -9.05 -4.44
CA PHE A 223 -3.24 -8.99 -3.24
C PHE A 223 -2.79 -9.97 -2.14
N ALA A 224 -2.38 -11.19 -2.50
CA ALA A 224 -1.87 -12.16 -1.54
C ALA A 224 -0.54 -11.70 -0.92
N SER A 225 0.36 -11.18 -1.74
CA SER A 225 1.66 -10.65 -1.29
C SER A 225 1.50 -9.46 -0.34
N ILE A 226 0.62 -8.52 -0.66
CA ILE A 226 0.34 -7.34 0.19
C ILE A 226 -0.37 -7.76 1.48
N SER A 227 -1.32 -8.70 1.44
CA SER A 227 -1.95 -9.23 2.65
C SER A 227 -0.93 -9.83 3.61
N ALA A 228 0.05 -10.57 3.10
CA ALA A 228 1.15 -11.10 3.90
C ALA A 228 2.01 -9.98 4.52
N GLY A 229 2.31 -8.93 3.75
CA GLY A 229 3.03 -7.75 4.26
C GLY A 229 2.27 -7.01 5.36
N ILE A 230 0.94 -6.89 5.25
CA ILE A 230 0.08 -6.30 6.28
C ILE A 230 0.12 -7.14 7.57
N SER A 231 0.26 -8.46 7.45
CA SER A 231 0.34 -9.38 8.59
C SER A 231 1.71 -9.40 9.27
N ALA A 232 2.75 -8.86 8.64
CA ALA A 232 4.13 -8.84 9.14
C ALA A 232 4.43 -7.67 10.08
N LEU A 233 3.42 -7.14 10.72
CA LEU A 233 3.49 -6.03 11.70
C LEU A 233 3.79 -6.54 13.11
#